data_550e725d8981b322183bb546a7ea444d
#
_entry.id   550e725d8981b322183bb546a7ea444d
#
_cell.length_a   1.000
_cell.length_b   1.000
_cell.length_c   1.000
_cell.angle_alpha   90.00
_cell.angle_beta   90.00
_cell.angle_gamma   90.00
#
_symmetry.space_group_name_H-M   'P 1'
#
loop_
_entity.id
_entity.type
_entity.pdbx_description
1 polymer ?
#
loop_
_entity_poly.entity_id
_entity_poly.type
_entity_poly.pdbx_seq_one_letter_code
_entity_poly.pdbx_strand_id
1 'polypeptide(L)'
;MSFRLSGCALSVGAFALALGSASVATAQGSAINGDTFTAGTTGALARLCGATAQEPAYAAAIHFCHGLLVGSGQTSDMMHKRQGTRPGFCLPTPSPTLDQVAANFVAWSAANPQFNGMRAADGLMRFAAAQYPCTGRTARR
;
A
#
# COMPACT_ATOMS: atom_id res chain seq x y z
N MET A 1 -73.18 23.88 -42.28
CA MET A 1 -72.59 23.70 -40.90
C MET A 1 -71.69 22.49 -40.95
N SER A 2 -70.38 22.68 -41.10
CA SER A 2 -69.41 21.61 -41.26
C SER A 2 -68.64 21.44 -39.98
N PHE A 3 -68.82 20.32 -39.31
CA PHE A 3 -68.02 19.93 -38.15
C PHE A 3 -66.73 19.29 -38.60
N ARG A 4 -65.58 19.89 -38.29
CA ARG A 4 -64.24 19.27 -38.44
C ARG A 4 -63.90 18.53 -37.16
N LEU A 5 -63.70 17.23 -37.23
CA LEU A 5 -63.10 16.41 -36.17
C LEU A 5 -61.60 16.52 -36.29
N SER A 6 -60.98 17.13 -35.26
CA SER A 6 -59.53 17.11 -35.11
C SER A 6 -59.12 15.82 -34.41
N GLY A 7 -58.30 15.04 -35.12
CA GLY A 7 -57.70 13.80 -34.57
C GLY A 7 -56.61 14.11 -33.57
N CYS A 8 -56.74 13.50 -32.40
CA CYS A 8 -55.72 13.52 -31.36
C CYS A 8 -54.70 12.39 -31.64
N ALA A 9 -53.49 12.74 -32.06
CA ALA A 9 -52.39 11.79 -32.20
C ALA A 9 -51.78 11.50 -30.85
N LEU A 10 -51.94 10.27 -30.36
CA LEU A 10 -51.25 9.74 -29.17
C LEU A 10 -49.80 9.40 -29.57
N SER A 11 -48.87 10.21 -29.09
CA SER A 11 -47.42 9.91 -29.15
C SER A 11 -47.07 8.91 -28.05
N VAL A 12 -46.84 7.67 -28.43
CA VAL A 12 -46.25 6.66 -27.55
C VAL A 12 -44.77 6.93 -27.45
N GLY A 13 -44.36 7.57 -26.33
CA GLY A 13 -42.96 7.78 -25.99
C GLY A 13 -42.32 6.47 -25.54
N ALA A 14 -41.44 5.90 -26.34
CA ALA A 14 -40.61 4.78 -25.96
C ALA A 14 -39.56 5.26 -24.95
N PHE A 15 -39.73 4.91 -23.69
CA PHE A 15 -38.72 5.08 -22.65
C PHE A 15 -37.64 4.00 -22.83
N ALA A 16 -36.53 4.32 -23.46
CA ALA A 16 -35.35 3.47 -23.49
C ALA A 16 -34.67 3.52 -22.12
N LEU A 17 -34.84 2.47 -21.31
CA LEU A 17 -34.04 2.23 -20.11
C LEU A 17 -32.61 1.90 -20.53
N ALA A 18 -31.73 2.87 -20.52
CA ALA A 18 -30.29 2.66 -20.60
C ALA A 18 -29.81 2.00 -19.30
N LEU A 19 -29.67 0.68 -19.30
CA LEU A 19 -28.96 -0.08 -18.28
C LEU A 19 -27.47 0.29 -18.38
N GLY A 20 -27.04 1.30 -17.63
CA GLY A 20 -25.65 1.64 -17.46
C GLY A 20 -24.93 0.49 -16.77
N SER A 21 -24.18 -0.31 -17.53
CA SER A 21 -23.24 -1.29 -16.97
C SER A 21 -22.17 -0.53 -16.22
N ALA A 22 -22.29 -0.44 -14.89
CA ALA A 22 -21.20 0.01 -14.03
C ALA A 22 -20.08 -1.03 -14.14
N SER A 23 -19.08 -0.75 -14.95
CA SER A 23 -17.83 -1.51 -14.96
C SER A 23 -17.18 -1.31 -13.61
N VAL A 24 -17.28 -2.31 -12.73
CA VAL A 24 -16.45 -2.41 -11.53
C VAL A 24 -15.02 -2.57 -12.05
N ALA A 25 -14.25 -1.47 -12.06
CA ALA A 25 -12.82 -1.55 -12.26
C ALA A 25 -12.26 -2.29 -11.04
N THR A 26 -12.12 -3.60 -11.15
CA THR A 26 -11.29 -4.37 -10.23
C THR A 26 -9.88 -3.83 -10.41
N ALA A 27 -9.37 -3.16 -9.38
CA ALA A 27 -7.96 -2.83 -9.29
C ALA A 27 -7.20 -4.18 -9.27
N GLN A 28 -6.87 -4.68 -10.44
CA GLN A 28 -5.99 -5.83 -10.60
C GLN A 28 -4.60 -5.34 -10.18
N GLY A 29 -4.29 -5.48 -8.90
CA GLY A 29 -2.92 -5.38 -8.43
C GLY A 29 -2.11 -6.32 -9.29
N SER A 30 -1.14 -5.79 -10.07
CA SER A 30 -0.31 -6.62 -10.93
C SER A 30 0.24 -7.78 -10.11
N ALA A 31 0.13 -9.03 -10.60
CA ALA A 31 0.58 -10.22 -9.90
C ALA A 31 2.05 -10.08 -9.44
N ILE A 32 2.37 -10.65 -8.29
CA ILE A 32 3.75 -10.72 -7.82
C ILE A 32 4.55 -11.57 -8.80
N ASN A 33 5.57 -11.00 -9.42
CA ASN A 33 6.44 -11.63 -10.40
C ASN A 33 7.92 -11.40 -10.04
N GLY A 34 8.85 -11.91 -10.85
CA GLY A 34 10.29 -11.78 -10.61
C GLY A 34 10.74 -10.32 -10.41
N ASP A 35 10.18 -9.38 -11.17
CA ASP A 35 10.55 -7.96 -11.06
C ASP A 35 10.09 -7.34 -9.74
N THR A 36 9.00 -7.84 -9.17
CA THR A 36 8.51 -7.41 -7.86
C THR A 36 9.53 -7.72 -6.77
N PHE A 37 10.24 -8.86 -6.87
CA PHE A 37 11.27 -9.28 -5.90
C PHE A 37 12.55 -8.46 -5.97
N THR A 38 12.72 -7.56 -6.93
CA THR A 38 13.81 -6.57 -6.87
C THR A 38 13.57 -5.56 -5.75
N ALA A 39 12.30 -5.40 -5.31
CA ALA A 39 11.84 -4.40 -4.34
C ALA A 39 12.48 -3.02 -4.59
N GLY A 40 12.63 -2.65 -5.86
CA GLY A 40 13.32 -1.40 -6.25
C GLY A 40 12.61 -0.15 -5.71
N THR A 41 11.29 -0.23 -5.50
CA THR A 41 10.48 0.89 -5.01
C THR A 41 9.71 0.55 -3.74
N THR A 42 9.33 1.58 -3.01
CA THR A 42 8.48 1.48 -1.79
C THR A 42 7.17 0.76 -2.09
N GLY A 43 6.51 1.08 -3.20
CA GLY A 43 5.27 0.41 -3.60
C GLY A 43 5.47 -1.07 -3.96
N ALA A 44 6.60 -1.43 -4.60
CA ALA A 44 6.92 -2.83 -4.88
C ALA A 44 7.15 -3.61 -3.58
N LEU A 45 7.87 -3.04 -2.62
CA LEU A 45 8.04 -3.65 -1.30
C LEU A 45 6.71 -3.78 -0.55
N ALA A 46 5.86 -2.75 -0.58
CA ALA A 46 4.55 -2.81 0.06
C ALA A 46 3.67 -3.91 -0.53
N ARG A 47 3.76 -4.18 -1.83
CA ARG A 47 3.07 -5.32 -2.46
C ARG A 47 3.58 -6.67 -1.96
N LEU A 48 4.89 -6.84 -1.80
CA LEU A 48 5.46 -8.06 -1.24
C LEU A 48 5.03 -8.26 0.22
N CYS A 49 5.04 -7.19 1.02
CA CYS A 49 4.61 -7.22 2.42
C CYS A 49 3.09 -7.44 2.57
N GLY A 50 2.30 -7.08 1.58
CA GLY A 50 0.86 -7.23 1.56
C GLY A 50 0.36 -8.45 0.78
N ALA A 51 1.25 -9.36 0.39
CA ALA A 51 0.87 -10.59 -0.30
C ALA A 51 -0.14 -11.39 0.52
N THR A 52 -1.08 -12.04 -0.16
CA THR A 52 -2.13 -12.85 0.46
C THR A 52 -1.89 -14.33 0.23
N ALA A 53 -2.43 -15.18 1.09
CA ALA A 53 -2.29 -16.64 1.01
C ALA A 53 -2.85 -17.24 -0.31
N GLN A 54 -3.66 -16.50 -1.05
CA GLN A 54 -4.19 -16.89 -2.36
C GLN A 54 -3.18 -16.71 -3.49
N GLU A 55 -2.10 -15.97 -3.26
CA GLU A 55 -1.08 -15.73 -4.29
C GLU A 55 -0.07 -16.88 -4.32
N PRO A 56 0.27 -17.43 -5.50
CA PRO A 56 1.23 -18.54 -5.62
C PRO A 56 2.61 -18.21 -5.01
N ALA A 57 3.01 -16.93 -5.05
CA ALA A 57 4.29 -16.47 -4.52
C ALA A 57 4.22 -16.00 -3.06
N TYR A 58 3.11 -16.24 -2.34
CA TYR A 58 2.88 -15.73 -0.98
C TYR A 58 4.05 -15.96 -0.03
N ALA A 59 4.46 -17.21 0.14
CA ALA A 59 5.53 -17.55 1.10
C ALA A 59 6.84 -16.81 0.75
N ALA A 60 7.22 -16.81 -0.53
CA ALA A 60 8.42 -16.10 -0.98
C ALA A 60 8.31 -14.59 -0.73
N ALA A 61 7.16 -13.99 -1.01
CA ALA A 61 6.93 -12.56 -0.84
C ALA A 61 7.02 -12.13 0.62
N ILE A 62 6.38 -12.87 1.54
CA ILE A 62 6.41 -12.56 2.97
C ILE A 62 7.81 -12.75 3.55
N HIS A 63 8.51 -13.83 3.20
CA HIS A 63 9.89 -14.01 3.67
C HIS A 63 10.85 -12.96 3.13
N PHE A 64 10.69 -12.54 1.87
CA PHE A 64 11.46 -11.43 1.32
C PHE A 64 11.18 -10.13 2.06
N CYS A 65 9.90 -9.80 2.28
CA CYS A 65 9.49 -8.64 3.06
C CYS A 65 10.14 -8.65 4.45
N HIS A 66 9.98 -9.72 5.22
CA HIS A 66 10.54 -9.85 6.57
C HIS A 66 12.07 -9.72 6.57
N GLY A 67 12.75 -10.35 5.61
CA GLY A 67 14.20 -10.23 5.46
C GLY A 67 14.65 -8.79 5.24
N LEU A 68 13.94 -8.05 4.39
CA LEU A 68 14.27 -6.64 4.13
C LEU A 68 13.96 -5.74 5.34
N LEU A 69 12.86 -5.97 6.05
CA LEU A 69 12.53 -5.23 7.27
C LEU A 69 13.62 -5.41 8.33
N VAL A 70 14.02 -6.65 8.62
CA VAL A 70 15.07 -6.97 9.60
C VAL A 70 16.42 -6.41 9.16
N GLY A 71 16.83 -6.67 7.90
CA GLY A 71 18.11 -6.22 7.38
C GLY A 71 18.25 -4.70 7.38
N SER A 72 17.20 -3.98 6.98
CA SER A 72 17.21 -2.51 7.01
C SER A 72 17.27 -1.96 8.42
N GLY A 73 16.55 -2.56 9.37
CA GLY A 73 16.58 -2.17 10.78
C GLY A 73 17.97 -2.35 11.41
N GLN A 74 18.56 -3.53 11.21
CA GLN A 74 19.92 -3.84 11.72
C GLN A 74 20.98 -2.94 11.09
N THR A 75 20.90 -2.69 9.78
CA THR A 75 21.83 -1.80 9.08
C THR A 75 21.72 -0.37 9.62
N SER A 76 20.51 0.13 9.79
CA SER A 76 20.27 1.47 10.38
C SER A 76 20.88 1.59 11.77
N ASP A 77 20.62 0.62 12.65
CA ASP A 77 21.18 0.60 14.02
C ASP A 77 22.73 0.58 14.00
N MET A 78 23.32 -0.26 13.17
CA MET A 78 24.77 -0.34 13.01
C MET A 78 25.37 0.99 12.51
N MET A 79 24.75 1.62 11.53
CA MET A 79 25.22 2.90 10.98
C MET A 79 25.19 4.01 12.03
N HIS A 80 24.09 4.13 12.77
CA HIS A 80 23.97 5.12 13.83
C HIS A 80 24.98 4.91 14.96
N LYS A 81 25.20 3.66 15.38
CA LYS A 81 26.23 3.33 16.37
C LYS A 81 27.62 3.70 15.90
N ARG A 82 27.98 3.39 14.66
CA ARG A 82 29.30 3.73 14.10
C ARG A 82 29.55 5.23 13.99
N GLN A 83 28.50 5.98 13.66
CA GLN A 83 28.56 7.44 13.47
C GLN A 83 28.40 8.22 14.79
N GLY A 84 28.06 7.56 15.89
CA GLY A 84 27.72 8.22 17.14
C GLY A 84 26.48 9.11 17.05
N THR A 85 25.58 8.83 16.09
CA THR A 85 24.36 9.61 15.86
C THR A 85 23.16 8.98 16.57
N ARG A 86 22.09 9.74 16.74
CA ARG A 86 20.84 9.23 17.28
C ARG A 86 20.15 8.32 16.25
N PRO A 87 19.50 7.22 16.70
CA PRO A 87 18.73 6.39 15.79
C PRO A 87 17.59 7.17 15.13
N GLY A 88 17.31 6.87 13.88
CA GLY A 88 16.23 7.50 13.10
C GLY A 88 14.83 7.09 13.55
N PHE A 89 14.72 5.95 14.26
CA PHE A 89 13.48 5.44 14.83
C PHE A 89 13.76 4.59 16.06
N CYS A 90 12.75 4.39 16.91
CA CYS A 90 12.86 3.63 18.16
C CYS A 90 11.67 2.69 18.29
N LEU A 91 11.92 1.37 18.27
CA LEU A 91 10.84 0.40 18.49
C LEU A 91 10.34 0.49 19.95
N PRO A 92 9.04 0.34 20.18
CA PRO A 92 8.47 0.32 21.53
C PRO A 92 8.87 -0.96 22.28
N THR A 93 8.58 -0.99 23.57
CA THR A 93 8.70 -2.18 24.42
C THR A 93 7.32 -2.55 24.96
N PRO A 94 6.77 -3.75 24.64
CA PRO A 94 7.37 -4.80 23.81
C PRO A 94 7.47 -4.41 22.32
N SER A 95 8.44 -5.00 21.63
CA SER A 95 8.60 -4.77 20.18
C SER A 95 7.45 -5.39 19.40
N PRO A 96 6.99 -4.75 18.30
CA PRO A 96 6.01 -5.34 17.41
C PRO A 96 6.57 -6.57 16.71
N THR A 97 5.70 -7.50 16.33
CA THR A 97 6.07 -8.64 15.48
C THR A 97 6.38 -8.18 14.06
N LEU A 98 7.10 -9.01 13.29
CA LEU A 98 7.38 -8.68 11.87
C LEU A 98 6.11 -8.54 11.04
N ASP A 99 5.09 -9.37 11.30
CA ASP A 99 3.80 -9.28 10.64
C ASP A 99 3.10 -7.95 10.94
N GLN A 100 3.15 -7.48 12.19
CA GLN A 100 2.62 -6.17 12.57
C GLN A 100 3.37 -5.03 11.86
N VAL A 101 4.70 -5.11 11.78
CA VAL A 101 5.51 -4.10 11.08
C VAL A 101 5.18 -4.11 9.59
N ALA A 102 5.08 -5.29 8.96
CA ALA A 102 4.71 -5.44 7.56
C ALA A 102 3.32 -4.85 7.26
N ALA A 103 2.32 -5.20 8.07
CA ALA A 103 0.95 -4.67 7.92
C ALA A 103 0.90 -3.15 8.08
N ASN A 104 1.61 -2.59 9.07
CA ASN A 104 1.72 -1.15 9.28
C ASN A 104 2.41 -0.45 8.10
N PHE A 105 3.46 -1.07 7.53
CA PHE A 105 4.14 -0.53 6.36
C PHE A 105 3.24 -0.49 5.13
N VAL A 106 2.47 -1.56 4.89
CA VAL A 106 1.47 -1.61 3.80
C VAL A 106 0.43 -0.51 3.97
N ALA A 107 -0.14 -0.37 5.16
CA ALA A 107 -1.11 0.69 5.45
C ALA A 107 -0.52 2.09 5.27
N TRP A 108 0.71 2.31 5.74
CA TRP A 108 1.41 3.57 5.55
C TRP A 108 1.67 3.88 4.06
N SER A 109 2.11 2.90 3.27
CA SER A 109 2.33 3.05 1.82
C SER A 109 1.03 3.42 1.10
N ALA A 110 -0.09 2.80 1.45
CA ALA A 110 -1.40 3.12 0.90
C ALA A 110 -1.87 4.54 1.25
N ALA A 111 -1.58 5.00 2.48
CA ALA A 111 -1.90 6.36 2.94
C ALA A 111 -0.94 7.43 2.39
N ASN A 112 0.20 7.03 1.83
CA ASN A 112 1.25 7.94 1.36
C ASN A 112 1.72 7.61 -0.08
N PRO A 113 0.81 7.59 -1.07
CA PRO A 113 1.10 7.13 -2.43
C PRO A 113 2.22 7.95 -3.13
N GLN A 114 2.45 9.18 -2.71
CA GLN A 114 3.53 10.03 -3.20
C GLN A 114 4.93 9.45 -2.96
N PHE A 115 5.08 8.54 -2.01
CA PHE A 115 6.36 7.88 -1.71
C PHE A 115 6.53 6.52 -2.40
N ASN A 116 5.49 6.00 -3.07
CA ASN A 116 5.54 4.67 -3.65
C ASN A 116 6.59 4.51 -4.77
N GLY A 117 6.94 5.59 -5.46
CA GLY A 117 7.98 5.60 -6.49
C GLY A 117 9.42 5.72 -5.99
N MET A 118 9.63 6.06 -4.69
CA MET A 118 11.00 6.18 -4.16
C MET A 118 11.59 4.79 -3.86
N ARG A 119 12.93 4.75 -3.67
CA ARG A 119 13.62 3.49 -3.34
C ARG A 119 13.02 2.85 -2.08
N ALA A 120 12.90 1.53 -2.09
CA ALA A 120 12.26 0.80 -1.01
C ALA A 120 12.89 1.07 0.36
N ALA A 121 14.23 1.11 0.44
CA ALA A 121 14.93 1.41 1.69
C ALA A 121 14.62 2.83 2.22
N ASP A 122 14.56 3.82 1.32
CA ASP A 122 14.25 5.21 1.72
C ASP A 122 12.81 5.33 2.24
N GLY A 123 11.86 4.70 1.55
CA GLY A 123 10.45 4.65 1.99
C GLY A 123 10.28 3.93 3.31
N LEU A 124 10.99 2.80 3.49
CA LEU A 124 10.97 2.04 4.72
C LEU A 124 11.52 2.85 5.91
N MET A 125 12.61 3.59 5.72
CA MET A 125 13.16 4.46 6.78
C MET A 125 12.22 5.63 7.10
N ARG A 126 11.53 6.21 6.12
CA ARG A 126 10.49 7.22 6.36
C ARG A 126 9.31 6.66 7.15
N PHE A 127 8.84 5.48 6.76
CA PHE A 127 7.81 4.77 7.52
C PHE A 127 8.25 4.54 8.96
N ALA A 128 9.44 3.98 9.16
CA ALA A 128 9.94 3.65 10.50
C ALA A 128 10.05 4.90 11.39
N ALA A 129 10.54 6.02 10.85
CA ALA A 129 10.63 7.29 11.57
C ALA A 129 9.25 7.88 11.91
N ALA A 130 8.27 7.73 11.03
CA ALA A 130 6.90 8.21 11.25
C ALA A 130 6.13 7.34 12.25
N GLN A 131 6.26 6.02 12.14
CA GLN A 131 5.51 5.05 12.94
C GLN A 131 6.13 4.85 14.34
N TYR A 132 7.46 4.92 14.45
CA TYR A 132 8.22 4.63 15.67
C TYR A 132 9.16 5.79 16.02
N PRO A 133 8.66 7.00 16.26
CA PRO A 133 9.51 8.14 16.58
C PRO A 133 10.23 7.93 17.92
N CYS A 134 11.49 8.34 17.97
CA CYS A 134 12.26 8.35 19.24
C CYS A 134 11.77 9.47 20.13
N THR A 135 10.87 9.17 21.07
CA THR A 135 10.35 10.13 22.05
C THR A 135 11.05 9.94 23.42
N GLY A 136 11.69 10.99 23.94
CA GLY A 136 12.19 11.02 25.31
C GLY A 136 13.38 10.08 25.61
N ARG A 137 13.32 9.32 26.71
CA ARG A 137 14.42 8.53 27.30
C ARG A 137 14.98 7.40 26.44
N THR A 138 14.20 6.87 25.49
CA THR A 138 14.64 5.78 24.61
C THR A 138 15.67 6.23 23.55
N ALA A 139 15.82 7.52 23.33
CA ALA A 139 16.82 8.09 22.42
C ALA A 139 18.27 8.09 23.00
N ARG A 140 18.50 7.54 24.20
CA ARG A 140 19.79 7.59 24.91
C ARG A 140 20.47 6.23 25.15
N ARG A 141 20.10 5.20 24.38
CA ARG A 141 20.83 3.92 24.50
C ARG A 141 21.64 3.63 23.27
#